data_dd71da42899f595fd6a1a9ed20027ffe
#
_entry.id   dd71da42899f595fd6a1a9ed20027ffe
#
_cell.length_a   1.000
_cell.length_b   1.000
_cell.length_c   1.000
_cell.angle_alpha   90.00
_cell.angle_beta   90.00
_cell.angle_gamma   90.00
#
_symmetry.space_group_name_H-M   'P 1'
#
loop_
_entity.id
_entity.type
_entity.pdbx_description
1 polymer ?
#
loop_
_entity_poly.entity_id
_entity_poly.type
_entity_poly.pdbx_seq_one_letter_code
_entity_poly.pdbx_strand_id
1 'polypeptide(L)'
;PVCLGRATKVCDLLTDKDKTYEAVLLLGKETDTQDITGTVLKECDPSEITEETAKKCIESFIGEYDQIPPMYSALKVNGKKLYELAREGKVVERKSRKVQIYDIRIKEMKLPRIRMEVSCSKGTYIRTLCNDVGEVLGVGGCMESLLRTKVSRFELKDSMKLADIEKAKNEGRTEEIILPLDEVFVEYPKIIVTGRQA
;
A
#
# COMPACT_ATOMS: atom_id res chain seq x y z
N PRO A 1 6.65 4.05 10.14
CA PRO A 1 7.23 4.92 11.14
C PRO A 1 6.28 6.03 11.59
N VAL A 2 6.47 6.52 12.82
CA VAL A 2 5.77 7.69 13.38
C VAL A 2 6.83 8.73 13.68
N CYS A 3 6.65 9.96 13.18
CA CYS A 3 7.59 11.05 13.40
C CYS A 3 7.09 11.93 14.56
N LEU A 4 7.97 12.19 15.54
CA LEU A 4 7.66 12.97 16.74
C LEU A 4 8.46 14.29 16.76
N GLY A 5 7.84 15.39 17.23
CA GLY A 5 8.50 16.67 17.40
C GLY A 5 9.14 17.18 16.10
N ARG A 6 10.44 17.49 16.15
CA ARG A 6 11.18 18.01 14.98
C ARG A 6 11.30 17.02 13.82
N ALA A 7 11.17 15.70 14.08
CA ALA A 7 11.21 14.67 13.05
C ALA A 7 10.02 14.75 12.08
N THR A 8 8.95 15.47 12.40
CA THR A 8 7.85 15.71 11.46
C THR A 8 8.29 16.46 10.19
N LYS A 9 9.38 17.24 10.26
CA LYS A 9 9.93 17.95 9.10
C LYS A 9 10.54 17.06 8.02
N VAL A 10 10.90 15.82 8.38
CA VAL A 10 11.46 14.82 7.44
C VAL A 10 10.44 13.75 7.04
N CYS A 11 9.19 13.92 7.45
CA CYS A 11 8.12 12.95 7.17
C CYS A 11 7.97 12.67 5.66
N ASP A 12 8.07 13.70 4.83
CA ASP A 12 7.94 13.57 3.38
C ASP A 12 9.04 12.69 2.77
N LEU A 13 10.26 12.73 3.32
CA LEU A 13 11.36 11.86 2.88
C LEU A 13 11.08 10.38 3.16
N LEU A 14 10.25 10.07 4.15
CA LEU A 14 9.86 8.72 4.52
C LEU A 14 8.61 8.26 3.78
N THR A 15 7.70 9.17 3.46
CA THR A 15 6.45 8.84 2.76
C THR A 15 6.68 8.60 1.26
N ASP A 16 7.71 9.23 0.69
CA ASP A 16 8.03 9.19 -0.75
C ASP A 16 8.95 8.01 -1.10
N LYS A 17 8.68 6.84 -0.55
CA LYS A 17 9.49 5.61 -0.69
C LYS A 17 8.60 4.44 -1.13
N ASP A 18 9.27 3.40 -1.62
CA ASP A 18 8.63 2.14 -2.00
C ASP A 18 8.01 1.42 -0.79
N LYS A 19 7.02 0.61 -1.07
CA LYS A 19 6.27 -0.16 -0.06
C LYS A 19 6.16 -1.61 -0.47
N THR A 20 6.06 -2.47 0.54
CA THR A 20 5.67 -3.86 0.34
C THR A 20 4.40 -4.14 1.15
N TYR A 21 3.49 -4.86 0.53
CA TYR A 21 2.22 -5.23 1.12
C TYR A 21 2.00 -6.73 1.01
N GLU A 22 1.37 -7.32 2.01
CA GLU A 22 0.69 -8.59 1.89
C GLU A 22 -0.81 -8.31 1.68
N ALA A 23 -1.38 -8.88 0.64
CA ALA A 23 -2.77 -8.67 0.27
C ALA A 23 -3.45 -10.01 -0.04
N VAL A 24 -4.76 -10.07 0.21
CA VAL A 24 -5.60 -11.16 -0.27
C VAL A 24 -6.54 -10.60 -1.35
N LEU A 25 -6.38 -11.10 -2.57
CA LEU A 25 -7.31 -10.91 -3.67
C LEU A 25 -8.43 -11.93 -3.54
N LEU A 26 -9.67 -11.48 -3.62
CA LEU A 26 -10.86 -12.30 -3.77
C LEU A 26 -11.41 -12.15 -5.19
N LEU A 27 -11.43 -13.22 -5.97
CA LEU A 27 -12.05 -13.28 -7.30
C LEU A 27 -13.57 -13.52 -7.19
N GLY A 28 -14.29 -13.15 -8.25
CA GLY A 28 -15.72 -13.36 -8.36
C GLY A 28 -16.59 -12.25 -7.77
N LYS A 29 -15.98 -11.18 -7.26
CA LYS A 29 -16.71 -10.07 -6.63
C LYS A 29 -16.11 -8.73 -6.98
N GLU A 30 -16.95 -7.80 -7.45
CA GLU A 30 -16.60 -6.41 -7.71
C GLU A 30 -17.35 -5.50 -6.75
N THR A 31 -16.67 -4.50 -6.16
CA THR A 31 -17.25 -3.54 -5.22
C THR A 31 -16.94 -2.11 -5.60
N ASP A 32 -17.77 -1.18 -5.17
CA ASP A 32 -17.61 0.26 -5.42
C ASP A 32 -16.32 0.86 -4.84
N THR A 33 -15.80 0.26 -3.77
CA THR A 33 -14.54 0.67 -3.13
C THR A 33 -13.33 -0.14 -3.58
N GLN A 34 -13.53 -1.19 -4.40
CA GLN A 34 -12.52 -2.19 -4.76
C GLN A 34 -11.98 -2.98 -3.53
N ASP A 35 -12.71 -2.93 -2.42
CA ASP A 35 -12.42 -3.56 -1.14
C ASP A 35 -13.64 -4.36 -0.69
N ILE A 36 -13.45 -5.49 0.01
CA ILE A 36 -14.53 -6.38 0.45
C ILE A 36 -15.61 -5.70 1.30
N THR A 37 -15.26 -4.58 1.95
CA THR A 37 -16.19 -3.81 2.80
C THR A 37 -17.09 -2.86 2.00
N GLY A 38 -16.86 -2.73 0.69
CA GLY A 38 -17.69 -1.91 -0.20
C GLY A 38 -19.01 -2.55 -0.56
N THR A 39 -19.86 -1.75 -1.23
CA THR A 39 -21.11 -2.25 -1.80
C THR A 39 -20.81 -3.13 -3.00
N VAL A 40 -21.38 -4.32 -3.04
CA VAL A 40 -21.21 -5.25 -4.15
C VAL A 40 -21.92 -4.70 -5.39
N LEU A 41 -21.17 -4.52 -6.47
CA LEU A 41 -21.67 -4.08 -7.77
C LEU A 41 -21.96 -5.26 -8.70
N LYS A 42 -21.11 -6.30 -8.63
CA LYS A 42 -21.24 -7.49 -9.47
C LYS A 42 -20.69 -8.71 -8.76
N GLU A 43 -21.35 -9.86 -8.94
CA GLU A 43 -20.84 -11.18 -8.57
C GLU A 43 -20.81 -12.09 -9.80
N CYS A 44 -19.71 -12.82 -9.96
CA CYS A 44 -19.52 -13.80 -11.02
C CYS A 44 -18.99 -15.10 -10.40
N ASP A 45 -19.29 -16.21 -11.03
CA ASP A 45 -18.70 -17.49 -10.64
C ASP A 45 -17.26 -17.60 -11.16
N PRO A 46 -16.24 -17.68 -10.29
CA PRO A 46 -14.85 -17.82 -10.70
C PRO A 46 -14.40 -19.28 -10.92
N SER A 47 -15.31 -20.25 -10.92
CA SER A 47 -15.00 -21.69 -10.97
C SER A 47 -14.22 -22.14 -12.21
N GLU A 48 -14.36 -21.40 -13.33
CA GLU A 48 -13.61 -21.65 -14.57
C GLU A 48 -12.15 -21.12 -14.53
N ILE A 49 -11.82 -20.34 -13.52
CA ILE A 49 -10.45 -19.79 -13.40
C ILE A 49 -9.54 -20.86 -12.80
N THR A 50 -8.49 -21.20 -13.54
CA THR A 50 -7.44 -22.11 -13.04
C THR A 50 -6.35 -21.35 -12.31
N GLU A 51 -5.62 -22.03 -11.42
CA GLU A 51 -4.47 -21.44 -10.72
C GLU A 51 -3.40 -20.93 -11.70
N GLU A 52 -3.19 -21.65 -12.81
CA GLU A 52 -2.22 -21.26 -13.83
C GLU A 52 -2.64 -19.95 -14.54
N THR A 53 -3.92 -19.83 -14.91
CA THR A 53 -4.46 -18.61 -15.56
C THR A 53 -4.39 -17.43 -14.61
N ALA A 54 -4.79 -17.61 -13.36
CA ALA A 54 -4.71 -16.56 -12.33
C ALA A 54 -3.27 -16.12 -12.08
N LYS A 55 -2.32 -17.07 -11.97
CA LYS A 55 -0.90 -16.77 -11.80
C LYS A 55 -0.35 -15.96 -12.96
N LYS A 56 -0.55 -16.39 -14.21
CA LYS A 56 -0.08 -15.66 -15.40
C LYS A 56 -0.66 -14.24 -15.47
N CYS A 57 -1.94 -14.08 -15.14
CA CYS A 57 -2.59 -12.77 -15.10
C CYS A 57 -1.94 -11.86 -14.04
N ILE A 58 -1.74 -12.35 -12.82
CA ILE A 58 -1.11 -11.58 -11.75
C ILE A 58 0.33 -11.18 -12.12
N GLU A 59 1.11 -12.11 -12.65
CA GLU A 59 2.50 -11.86 -13.05
C GLU A 59 2.61 -10.84 -14.19
N SER A 60 1.59 -10.70 -15.05
CA SER A 60 1.57 -9.70 -16.11
C SER A 60 1.51 -8.25 -15.64
N PHE A 61 1.15 -8.01 -14.38
CA PHE A 61 1.17 -6.68 -13.76
C PHE A 61 2.55 -6.27 -13.23
N ILE A 62 3.55 -7.16 -13.25
CA ILE A 62 4.93 -6.80 -12.86
C ILE A 62 5.52 -5.88 -13.93
N GLY A 63 6.06 -4.75 -13.51
CA GLY A 63 6.60 -3.74 -14.40
C GLY A 63 5.89 -2.39 -14.27
N GLU A 64 6.02 -1.56 -15.29
CA GLU A 64 5.31 -0.28 -15.39
C GLU A 64 3.84 -0.54 -15.76
N TYR A 65 2.93 0.07 -15.04
CA TYR A 65 1.51 -0.17 -15.18
C TYR A 65 0.72 1.14 -14.99
N ASP A 66 -0.20 1.41 -15.91
CA ASP A 66 -1.05 2.60 -15.90
C ASP A 66 -2.30 2.35 -15.04
N GLN A 67 -2.24 2.76 -13.78
CA GLN A 67 -3.31 2.54 -12.81
C GLN A 67 -4.27 3.73 -12.73
N ILE A 68 -5.58 3.49 -12.83
CA ILE A 68 -6.61 4.47 -12.54
C ILE A 68 -6.89 4.48 -11.03
N PRO A 69 -6.59 5.58 -10.31
CA PRO A 69 -6.80 5.63 -8.87
C PRO A 69 -8.27 5.40 -8.49
N PRO A 70 -8.57 4.74 -7.36
CA PRO A 70 -9.95 4.52 -6.95
C PRO A 70 -10.61 5.83 -6.51
N MET A 71 -11.95 5.90 -6.62
CA MET A 71 -12.72 7.04 -6.11
C MET A 71 -12.53 7.26 -4.61
N TYR A 72 -12.40 6.19 -3.84
CA TYR A 72 -12.11 6.24 -2.40
C TYR A 72 -10.62 6.47 -2.13
N SER A 73 -10.07 7.59 -2.61
CA SER A 73 -8.68 7.99 -2.38
C SER A 73 -8.56 9.44 -1.90
N ALA A 74 -7.41 9.78 -1.31
CA ALA A 74 -7.12 11.13 -0.84
C ALA A 74 -6.62 12.08 -1.97
N LEU A 75 -6.61 11.63 -3.21
CA LEU A 75 -6.25 12.45 -4.36
C LEU A 75 -7.28 13.58 -4.54
N LYS A 76 -6.79 14.76 -4.94
CA LYS A 76 -7.66 15.92 -5.16
C LYS A 76 -7.93 16.11 -6.65
N VAL A 77 -9.19 16.37 -6.97
CA VAL A 77 -9.66 16.84 -8.28
C VAL A 77 -10.44 18.14 -8.04
N ASN A 78 -10.06 19.21 -8.70
CA ASN A 78 -10.67 20.54 -8.52
C ASN A 78 -10.74 20.98 -7.04
N GLY A 79 -9.69 20.68 -6.26
CA GLY A 79 -9.57 21.08 -4.86
C GLY A 79 -10.26 20.17 -3.84
N LYS A 80 -11.20 19.29 -4.27
CA LYS A 80 -11.88 18.30 -3.40
C LYS A 80 -11.21 16.95 -3.48
N LYS A 81 -11.17 16.21 -2.37
CA LYS A 81 -10.64 14.85 -2.35
C LYS A 81 -11.64 13.89 -3.01
N LEU A 82 -11.12 12.89 -3.73
CA LEU A 82 -11.96 11.93 -4.45
C LEU A 82 -12.92 11.18 -3.52
N TYR A 83 -12.47 10.81 -2.31
CA TYR A 83 -13.35 10.12 -1.36
C TYR A 83 -14.51 11.00 -0.86
N GLU A 84 -14.35 12.32 -0.83
CA GLU A 84 -15.43 13.26 -0.48
C GLU A 84 -16.50 13.25 -1.58
N LEU A 85 -16.06 13.30 -2.84
CA LEU A 85 -16.97 13.21 -3.99
C LEU A 85 -17.68 11.85 -4.05
N ALA A 86 -16.96 10.75 -3.76
CA ALA A 86 -17.55 9.42 -3.72
C ALA A 86 -18.66 9.30 -2.67
N ARG A 87 -18.45 9.88 -1.47
CA ARG A 87 -19.49 9.93 -0.41
C ARG A 87 -20.69 10.78 -0.80
N GLU A 88 -20.52 11.78 -1.67
CA GLU A 88 -21.62 12.56 -2.26
C GLU A 88 -22.31 11.80 -3.42
N GLY A 89 -21.94 10.56 -3.71
CA GLY A 89 -22.46 9.77 -4.84
C GLY A 89 -21.97 10.24 -6.21
N LYS A 90 -20.92 11.07 -6.26
CA LYS A 90 -20.37 11.61 -7.50
C LYS A 90 -19.21 10.77 -7.98
N VAL A 91 -19.26 10.33 -9.23
CA VAL A 91 -18.14 9.70 -9.94
C VAL A 91 -17.55 10.74 -10.87
N VAL A 92 -16.23 10.94 -10.81
CA VAL A 92 -15.51 11.86 -11.68
C VAL A 92 -14.46 11.10 -12.49
N GLU A 93 -14.17 11.61 -13.67
CA GLU A 93 -13.08 11.08 -14.49
C GLU A 93 -11.74 11.22 -13.75
N ARG A 94 -10.95 10.16 -13.77
CA ARG A 94 -9.63 10.09 -13.14
C ARG A 94 -8.61 9.73 -14.21
N LYS A 95 -7.55 10.51 -14.27
CA LYS A 95 -6.42 10.19 -15.15
C LYS A 95 -5.64 9.01 -14.58
N SER A 96 -5.24 8.10 -15.44
CA SER A 96 -4.30 7.04 -15.07
C SER A 96 -2.98 7.64 -14.58
N ARG A 97 -2.28 6.88 -13.76
CA ARG A 97 -0.96 7.22 -13.25
C ARG A 97 -0.04 6.02 -13.41
N LYS A 98 1.14 6.29 -13.92
CA LYS A 98 2.18 5.27 -13.99
C LYS A 98 2.64 4.91 -12.60
N VAL A 99 2.54 3.65 -12.28
CA VAL A 99 3.08 3.03 -11.06
C VAL A 99 4.02 1.89 -11.47
N GLN A 100 4.92 1.53 -10.59
CA GLN A 100 5.85 0.43 -10.81
C GLN A 100 5.53 -0.68 -9.82
N ILE A 101 5.22 -1.85 -10.32
CA ILE A 101 5.19 -3.09 -9.53
C ILE A 101 6.55 -3.76 -9.71
N TYR A 102 7.34 -3.81 -8.65
CA TYR A 102 8.69 -4.38 -8.70
C TYR A 102 8.68 -5.90 -8.65
N ASP A 103 7.77 -6.46 -7.85
CA ASP A 103 7.66 -7.91 -7.65
C ASP A 103 6.27 -8.27 -7.10
N ILE A 104 5.76 -9.43 -7.51
CA ILE A 104 4.57 -10.05 -6.92
C ILE A 104 4.91 -11.51 -6.60
N ARG A 105 4.83 -11.88 -5.32
CA ARG A 105 5.03 -13.26 -4.86
C ARG A 105 3.72 -13.83 -4.38
N ILE A 106 3.23 -14.84 -5.06
CA ILE A 106 2.05 -15.58 -4.59
C ILE A 106 2.50 -16.44 -3.40
N LYS A 107 1.93 -16.18 -2.23
CA LYS A 107 2.21 -16.92 -0.98
C LYS A 107 1.29 -18.13 -0.82
N GLU A 108 0.03 -17.99 -1.23
CA GLU A 108 -0.97 -19.03 -1.15
C GLU A 108 -2.03 -18.80 -2.23
N MET A 109 -2.43 -19.85 -2.91
CA MET A 109 -3.51 -19.81 -3.89
C MET A 109 -4.53 -20.90 -3.54
N LYS A 110 -5.70 -20.45 -3.11
CA LYS A 110 -6.88 -21.29 -2.82
C LYS A 110 -8.08 -20.58 -3.44
N LEU A 111 -8.26 -20.78 -4.73
CA LEU A 111 -9.32 -20.09 -5.45
C LEU A 111 -10.68 -20.22 -4.73
N PRO A 112 -11.43 -19.12 -4.61
CA PRO A 112 -11.23 -17.82 -5.29
C PRO A 112 -10.29 -16.84 -4.55
N ARG A 113 -9.58 -17.25 -3.50
CA ARG A 113 -8.67 -16.40 -2.71
C ARG A 113 -7.23 -16.61 -3.10
N ILE A 114 -6.50 -15.50 -3.28
CA ILE A 114 -5.07 -15.50 -3.63
C ILE A 114 -4.38 -14.55 -2.67
N ARG A 115 -3.47 -15.08 -1.83
CA ARG A 115 -2.60 -14.29 -0.96
C ARG A 115 -1.31 -14.00 -1.69
N MET A 116 -0.97 -12.73 -1.81
CA MET A 116 0.23 -12.30 -2.50
C MET A 116 0.96 -11.20 -1.74
N GLU A 117 2.28 -11.19 -1.87
CA GLU A 117 3.15 -10.10 -1.44
C GLU A 117 3.49 -9.24 -2.65
N VAL A 118 3.26 -7.95 -2.56
CA VAL A 118 3.44 -6.99 -3.66
C VAL A 118 4.43 -5.92 -3.23
N SER A 119 5.55 -5.80 -3.94
CA SER A 119 6.50 -4.69 -3.80
C SER A 119 6.27 -3.67 -4.90
N CYS A 120 6.04 -2.42 -4.55
CA CYS A 120 5.60 -1.41 -5.51
C CYS A 120 6.08 0.00 -5.15
N SER A 121 6.05 0.88 -6.16
CA SER A 121 6.35 2.29 -6.02
C SER A 121 5.32 3.03 -5.15
N LYS A 122 5.68 4.23 -4.71
CA LYS A 122 4.74 5.14 -4.05
C LYS A 122 3.50 5.38 -4.91
N GLY A 123 2.36 5.58 -4.26
CA GLY A 123 1.11 5.92 -4.92
C GLY A 123 0.35 4.75 -5.55
N THR A 124 0.89 3.54 -5.49
CA THR A 124 0.21 2.32 -5.95
C THR A 124 -0.95 1.97 -5.02
N TYR A 125 -2.12 1.70 -5.58
CA TYR A 125 -3.31 1.22 -4.89
C TYR A 125 -3.45 -0.29 -5.06
N ILE A 126 -3.19 -1.06 -4.02
CA ILE A 126 -3.27 -2.53 -4.06
C ILE A 126 -4.71 -3.00 -4.32
N ARG A 127 -5.72 -2.31 -3.81
CA ARG A 127 -7.12 -2.63 -4.10
C ARG A 127 -7.46 -2.47 -5.59
N THR A 128 -6.87 -1.47 -6.26
CA THR A 128 -7.05 -1.31 -7.70
C THR A 128 -6.34 -2.42 -8.47
N LEU A 129 -5.13 -2.81 -8.05
CA LEU A 129 -4.46 -3.98 -8.61
C LEU A 129 -5.35 -5.24 -8.50
N CYS A 130 -5.96 -5.48 -7.34
CA CYS A 130 -6.88 -6.62 -7.14
C CYS A 130 -8.09 -6.53 -8.07
N ASN A 131 -8.68 -5.35 -8.20
CA ASN A 131 -9.80 -5.10 -9.11
C ASN A 131 -9.42 -5.36 -10.57
N ASP A 132 -8.29 -4.81 -11.01
CA ASP A 132 -7.84 -4.89 -12.40
C ASP A 132 -7.45 -6.33 -12.79
N VAL A 133 -6.85 -7.10 -11.86
CA VAL A 133 -6.62 -8.54 -12.06
C VAL A 133 -7.95 -9.27 -12.28
N GLY A 134 -8.97 -8.99 -11.45
CA GLY A 134 -10.29 -9.57 -11.60
C GLY A 134 -10.98 -9.19 -12.90
N GLU A 135 -10.79 -7.94 -13.36
CA GLU A 135 -11.32 -7.43 -14.62
C GLU A 135 -10.66 -8.14 -15.81
N VAL A 136 -9.33 -8.27 -15.81
CA VAL A 136 -8.59 -8.98 -16.88
C VAL A 136 -8.99 -10.46 -16.95
N LEU A 137 -9.26 -11.09 -15.81
CA LEU A 137 -9.77 -12.46 -15.75
C LEU A 137 -11.26 -12.58 -16.13
N GLY A 138 -11.99 -11.46 -16.28
CA GLY A 138 -13.39 -11.42 -16.67
C GLY A 138 -14.41 -11.81 -15.59
N VAL A 139 -13.94 -12.08 -14.35
CA VAL A 139 -14.80 -12.54 -13.25
C VAL A 139 -14.98 -11.49 -12.14
N GLY A 140 -14.28 -10.35 -12.25
CA GLY A 140 -14.22 -9.35 -11.19
C GLY A 140 -13.33 -9.77 -10.03
N GLY A 141 -12.87 -8.78 -9.27
CA GLY A 141 -12.01 -9.00 -8.11
C GLY A 141 -12.05 -7.82 -7.15
N CYS A 142 -11.82 -8.09 -5.88
CA CYS A 142 -11.65 -7.07 -4.86
C CYS A 142 -10.57 -7.46 -3.84
N MET A 143 -10.09 -6.48 -3.11
CA MET A 143 -9.15 -6.71 -2.02
C MET A 143 -9.89 -7.17 -0.77
N GLU A 144 -9.59 -8.36 -0.25
CA GLU A 144 -10.20 -8.88 0.98
C GLU A 144 -9.44 -8.44 2.23
N SER A 145 -8.11 -8.38 2.16
CA SER A 145 -7.28 -7.90 3.25
C SER A 145 -6.00 -7.25 2.76
N LEU A 146 -5.44 -6.37 3.57
CA LEU A 146 -4.20 -5.65 3.27
C LEU A 146 -3.38 -5.45 4.54
N LEU A 147 -2.11 -5.83 4.47
CA LEU A 147 -1.12 -5.56 5.50
C LEU A 147 0.11 -4.93 4.85
N ARG A 148 0.48 -3.71 5.25
CA ARG A 148 1.74 -3.12 4.80
C ARG A 148 2.89 -3.67 5.63
N THR A 149 3.76 -4.46 5.00
CA THR A 149 4.86 -5.16 5.67
C THR A 149 6.16 -4.37 5.64
N LYS A 150 6.32 -3.41 4.68
CA LYS A 150 7.54 -2.61 4.56
C LYS A 150 7.26 -1.21 3.99
N VAL A 151 7.99 -0.22 4.46
CA VAL A 151 8.10 1.14 3.91
C VAL A 151 9.57 1.54 3.96
N SER A 152 10.20 1.76 2.80
CA SER A 152 11.64 2.00 2.74
C SER A 152 12.40 0.88 3.48
N ARG A 153 13.24 1.24 4.45
CA ARG A 153 13.98 0.30 5.31
C ARG A 153 13.19 -0.23 6.51
N PHE A 154 12.04 0.36 6.83
CA PHE A 154 11.24 -0.04 8.01
C PHE A 154 10.37 -1.24 7.68
N GLU A 155 10.56 -2.33 8.40
CA GLU A 155 9.79 -3.56 8.27
C GLU A 155 8.81 -3.74 9.44
N LEU A 156 7.71 -4.42 9.17
CA LEU A 156 6.68 -4.67 10.19
C LEU A 156 7.22 -5.47 11.37
N LYS A 157 8.14 -6.41 11.12
CA LYS A 157 8.76 -7.23 12.19
C LYS A 157 9.50 -6.40 13.24
N ASP A 158 9.98 -5.20 12.85
CA ASP A 158 10.71 -4.28 13.73
C ASP A 158 9.77 -3.29 14.41
N SER A 159 8.45 -3.42 14.19
CA SER A 159 7.45 -2.54 14.78
C SER A 159 7.11 -2.96 16.22
N MET A 160 6.82 -1.97 17.04
CA MET A 160 6.38 -2.17 18.43
C MET A 160 4.87 -2.04 18.53
N LYS A 161 4.26 -2.82 19.40
CA LYS A 161 2.85 -2.64 19.79
C LYS A 161 2.70 -1.44 20.73
N LEU A 162 1.53 -0.82 20.74
CA LEU A 162 1.27 0.32 21.64
C LEU A 162 1.48 -0.02 23.10
N ALA A 163 1.12 -1.24 23.52
CA ALA A 163 1.34 -1.71 24.90
C ALA A 163 2.83 -1.79 25.26
N ASP A 164 3.70 -2.18 24.31
CA ASP A 164 5.14 -2.25 24.54
C ASP A 164 5.75 -0.84 24.66
N ILE A 165 5.23 0.11 23.88
CA ILE A 165 5.62 1.53 23.96
C ILE A 165 5.19 2.12 25.31
N GLU A 166 3.97 1.85 25.77
CA GLU A 166 3.47 2.30 27.07
C GLU A 166 4.31 1.73 28.22
N LYS A 167 4.63 0.43 28.15
CA LYS A 167 5.51 -0.22 29.13
C LYS A 167 6.89 0.44 29.18
N ALA A 168 7.53 0.64 28.04
CA ALA A 168 8.84 1.29 27.96
C ALA A 168 8.80 2.71 28.55
N LYS A 169 7.73 3.48 28.29
CA LYS A 169 7.52 4.79 28.88
C LYS A 169 7.43 4.74 30.41
N ASN A 170 6.63 3.80 30.94
CA ASN A 170 6.43 3.66 32.41
C ASN A 170 7.69 3.21 33.13
N GLU A 171 8.58 2.49 32.44
CA GLU A 171 9.87 2.03 32.91
C GLU A 171 11.01 3.06 32.68
N GLY A 172 10.72 4.23 32.11
CA GLY A 172 11.72 5.28 31.84
C GLY A 172 12.66 4.97 30.68
N ARG A 173 12.34 3.98 29.84
CA ARG A 173 13.16 3.50 28.69
C ARG A 173 12.73 4.05 27.33
N THR A 174 12.08 5.21 27.33
CA THR A 174 11.54 5.82 26.07
C THR A 174 12.64 6.07 25.05
N GLU A 175 13.85 6.46 25.49
CA GLU A 175 14.98 6.75 24.60
C GLU A 175 15.48 5.51 23.85
N GLU A 176 15.30 4.31 24.40
CA GLU A 176 15.73 3.04 23.78
C GLU A 176 14.87 2.68 22.55
N ILE A 177 13.64 3.22 22.47
CA ILE A 177 12.68 2.88 21.43
C ILE A 177 12.50 4.00 20.40
N ILE A 178 13.11 5.16 20.62
CA ILE A 178 13.08 6.30 19.69
C ILE A 178 14.33 6.26 18.82
N LEU A 179 14.11 6.16 17.50
CA LEU A 179 15.22 6.29 16.55
C LEU A 179 15.66 7.77 16.46
N PRO A 180 16.95 8.05 16.58
CA PRO A 180 17.50 9.40 16.36
C PRO A 180 17.16 9.93 14.97
N LEU A 181 17.02 11.26 14.85
CA LEU A 181 16.62 11.89 13.59
C LEU A 181 17.65 11.66 12.47
N ASP A 182 18.92 11.60 12.80
CA ASP A 182 20.01 11.36 11.84
C ASP A 182 19.96 9.95 11.23
N GLU A 183 19.34 9.00 11.90
CA GLU A 183 19.06 7.68 11.35
C GLU A 183 18.18 7.71 10.08
N VAL A 184 17.40 8.78 9.88
CA VAL A 184 16.61 8.95 8.63
C VAL A 184 17.53 9.16 7.44
N PHE A 185 18.73 9.70 7.67
CA PHE A 185 19.69 10.10 6.63
C PHE A 185 20.82 9.09 6.40
N VAL A 186 20.73 7.89 6.96
CA VAL A 186 21.78 6.86 6.86
C VAL A 186 22.15 6.49 5.41
N GLU A 187 21.22 6.65 4.46
CA GLU A 187 21.42 6.38 3.03
C GLU A 187 22.08 7.57 2.30
N TYR A 188 22.25 8.72 2.95
CA TYR A 188 22.81 9.93 2.36
C TYR A 188 24.29 10.10 2.73
N PRO A 189 25.11 10.72 1.87
CA PRO A 189 26.50 10.99 2.19
C PRO A 189 26.61 11.90 3.40
N LYS A 190 27.51 11.57 4.34
CA LYS A 190 27.76 12.32 5.57
C LYS A 190 28.96 13.23 5.39
N ILE A 191 28.78 14.52 5.68
CA ILE A 191 29.87 15.50 5.75
C ILE A 191 30.09 15.86 7.22
N ILE A 192 31.31 15.73 7.68
CA ILE A 192 31.70 16.15 9.03
C ILE A 192 32.37 17.53 8.90
N VAL A 193 31.77 18.55 9.51
CA VAL A 193 32.31 19.91 9.54
C VAL A 193 32.91 20.14 10.94
N THR A 194 34.17 20.59 10.96
CA THR A 194 34.90 20.89 12.19
C THR A 194 35.34 22.33 12.24
N GLY A 195 35.44 22.93 13.43
CA GLY A 195 35.90 24.27 13.63
C GLY A 195 34.87 25.37 13.31
N ARG A 196 35.35 26.52 12.84
CA ARG A 196 34.54 27.75 12.58
C ARG A 196 33.54 27.59 11.40
N GLN A 197 33.56 26.48 10.70
CA GLN A 197 32.63 26.17 9.60
C GLN A 197 31.42 25.41 10.05
N ALA A 198 31.28 25.08 11.33
CA ALA A 198 30.14 24.34 11.90
C ALA A 198 28.98 25.30 12.23
#